data_96067a2887ffbe07209de67df8d33659
#
_entry.id   96067a2887ffbe07209de67df8d33659
#
_cell.length_a   1.000
_cell.length_b   1.000
_cell.length_c   1.000
_cell.angle_alpha   90.00
_cell.angle_beta   90.00
_cell.angle_gamma   90.00
#
_symmetry.space_group_name_H-M   'P 1'
#
loop_
_entity.id
_entity.type
_entity.pdbx_description
1 polymer ?
#
loop_
_entity_poly.entity_id
_entity_poly.type
_entity_poly.pdbx_seq_one_letter_code
_entity_poly.pdbx_strand_id
1 'polypeptide(L)'
;TETPPPPPEAPKEPVVSDFIDIVDDDVQVEDNLLLSTEDDASLGVEIKEYVPQAVEEEVVEEEEIPLAIVEEKPKFRGGEATEFTKWVYDNIVYPEIAKENGVQGRVMLQFTIETDGRVSKVTVLRGVDSSLDKEVVRVVSSSPKWTPGKQRNKPVRVRYTFPIIFQLR
;
A
#
# COMPACT_ATOMS: atom_id res chain seq x y z
N THR A 1 36.97 -30.55 21.97
CA THR A 1 36.85 -30.02 20.59
C THR A 1 35.46 -30.29 20.08
N GLU A 2 34.56 -29.37 20.39
CA GLU A 2 33.22 -29.40 19.87
C GLU A 2 33.25 -28.94 18.41
N THR A 3 32.77 -29.77 17.52
CA THR A 3 32.51 -29.37 16.15
C THR A 3 31.40 -28.35 16.12
N PRO A 4 31.54 -27.24 15.43
CA PRO A 4 30.47 -26.28 15.32
C PRO A 4 29.23 -26.92 14.66
N PRO A 5 28.02 -26.55 15.10
CA PRO A 5 26.83 -27.08 14.49
C PRO A 5 26.79 -26.72 13.01
N PRO A 6 26.25 -27.59 12.16
CA PRO A 6 26.13 -27.27 10.74
C PRO A 6 25.26 -26.04 10.55
N PRO A 7 25.56 -25.21 9.57
CA PRO A 7 24.74 -24.05 9.29
C PRO A 7 23.29 -24.48 9.00
N PRO A 8 22.30 -23.69 9.41
CA PRO A 8 20.92 -24.00 9.10
C PRO A 8 20.76 -24.14 7.60
N GLU A 9 20.13 -25.24 7.21
CA GLU A 9 19.80 -25.45 5.81
C GLU A 9 18.98 -24.27 5.31
N ALA A 10 19.39 -23.72 4.19
CA ALA A 10 18.62 -22.68 3.52
C ALA A 10 17.18 -23.17 3.33
N PRO A 11 16.19 -22.32 3.55
CA PRO A 11 14.83 -22.71 3.29
C PRO A 11 14.74 -23.20 1.84
N LYS A 12 14.27 -24.43 1.69
CA LYS A 12 14.01 -24.97 0.37
C LYS A 12 12.98 -24.04 -0.26
N GLU A 13 13.38 -23.44 -1.34
CA GLU A 13 12.45 -22.67 -2.17
C GLU A 13 11.23 -23.53 -2.40
N PRO A 14 10.02 -22.98 -2.27
CA PRO A 14 8.85 -23.71 -2.65
C PRO A 14 9.04 -24.09 -4.12
N VAL A 15 9.10 -25.37 -4.36
CA VAL A 15 9.00 -25.86 -5.71
C VAL A 15 7.64 -25.39 -6.18
N VAL A 16 7.64 -24.31 -6.91
CA VAL A 16 6.49 -23.98 -7.72
C VAL A 16 6.40 -25.15 -8.69
N SER A 17 5.64 -26.14 -8.29
CA SER A 17 5.19 -27.10 -9.26
C SER A 17 4.38 -26.27 -10.24
N ASP A 18 4.94 -26.05 -11.39
CA ASP A 18 4.21 -25.63 -12.54
C ASP A 18 3.16 -26.68 -12.84
N PHE A 19 2.14 -26.67 -12.01
CA PHE A 19 0.85 -27.08 -12.46
C PHE A 19 0.27 -25.91 -13.24
N ILE A 20 0.93 -25.62 -14.31
CA ILE A 20 0.15 -25.28 -15.45
C ILE A 20 -0.40 -26.64 -15.89
N ASP A 21 -1.43 -27.02 -15.23
CA ASP A 21 -2.40 -27.85 -15.87
C ASP A 21 -2.91 -26.96 -17.00
N ILE A 22 -2.17 -26.94 -18.05
CA ILE A 22 -2.75 -26.66 -19.33
C ILE A 22 -3.71 -27.79 -19.46
N VAL A 23 -4.87 -27.58 -18.92
CA VAL A 23 -6.02 -28.26 -19.44
C VAL A 23 -5.88 -28.01 -20.91
N ASP A 24 -5.42 -29.04 -21.60
CA ASP A 24 -5.56 -29.04 -23.00
C ASP A 24 -6.99 -28.69 -23.26
N ASP A 25 -7.16 -27.44 -23.53
CA ASP A 25 -8.35 -27.02 -24.18
C ASP A 25 -8.37 -27.67 -25.56
N ASP A 26 -8.34 -28.92 -25.53
CA ASP A 26 -9.06 -29.68 -26.52
C ASP A 26 -10.54 -29.44 -26.30
N VAL A 27 -10.85 -28.23 -25.96
CA VAL A 27 -12.13 -27.73 -26.28
C VAL A 27 -12.17 -27.80 -27.77
N GLN A 28 -12.73 -28.85 -28.20
CA GLN A 28 -13.10 -29.12 -29.56
C GLN A 28 -14.07 -28.03 -29.98
N VAL A 29 -13.56 -26.86 -30.11
CA VAL A 29 -14.29 -25.71 -30.66
C VAL A 29 -14.51 -25.92 -32.13
N GLU A 30 -13.91 -26.95 -32.64
CA GLU A 30 -13.93 -27.29 -34.04
C GLU A 30 -15.32 -27.59 -34.57
N ASP A 31 -16.18 -28.10 -33.73
CA ASP A 31 -17.51 -28.51 -34.16
C ASP A 31 -18.45 -27.32 -34.37
N ASN A 32 -18.14 -26.18 -33.86
CA ASN A 32 -18.95 -25.03 -34.08
C ASN A 32 -18.62 -24.22 -35.32
N LEU A 33 -17.50 -24.50 -35.90
CA LEU A 33 -17.07 -23.77 -37.08
C LEU A 33 -17.71 -24.28 -38.36
N LEU A 34 -18.26 -25.49 -38.32
CA LEU A 34 -18.80 -26.12 -39.51
C LEU A 34 -20.25 -25.79 -39.78
N LEU A 35 -20.91 -25.16 -38.84
CA LEU A 35 -22.32 -24.87 -38.98
C LEU A 35 -22.64 -23.46 -39.47
N SER A 36 -21.64 -22.66 -39.61
CA SER A 36 -21.87 -21.23 -39.91
C SER A 36 -21.48 -20.85 -41.32
N THR A 37 -21.18 -21.80 -42.18
CA THR A 37 -20.38 -21.43 -43.33
C THR A 37 -21.16 -21.15 -44.60
N GLU A 38 -22.45 -21.34 -44.62
CA GLU A 38 -23.08 -21.21 -45.89
C GLU A 38 -24.13 -20.13 -46.05
N ASP A 39 -24.60 -19.55 -44.94
CA ASP A 39 -25.70 -18.64 -45.07
C ASP A 39 -25.38 -17.15 -44.81
N ASP A 40 -24.19 -16.86 -44.30
CA ASP A 40 -23.90 -15.52 -43.86
C ASP A 40 -23.06 -14.70 -44.80
N ALA A 41 -22.69 -15.25 -45.92
CA ALA A 41 -21.90 -14.46 -46.88
C ALA A 41 -22.66 -13.28 -47.51
N SER A 42 -23.95 -13.24 -47.29
CA SER A 42 -24.79 -12.19 -47.92
C SER A 42 -25.26 -11.10 -46.93
N LEU A 43 -24.98 -11.23 -45.66
CA LEU A 43 -25.50 -10.30 -44.67
C LEU A 43 -24.57 -9.18 -44.26
N GLY A 44 -23.39 -9.05 -44.86
CA GLY A 44 -22.56 -7.85 -44.70
C GLY A 44 -22.46 -7.29 -43.31
N VAL A 45 -22.61 -8.14 -42.27
CA VAL A 45 -22.38 -7.72 -40.90
C VAL A 45 -20.88 -7.73 -40.72
N GLU A 46 -20.28 -6.58 -40.93
CA GLU A 46 -18.98 -6.33 -40.37
C GLU A 46 -19.10 -6.50 -38.85
N ILE A 47 -18.82 -7.65 -38.36
CA ILE A 47 -18.47 -7.81 -36.95
C ILE A 47 -17.14 -7.09 -36.83
N LYS A 48 -17.19 -5.80 -36.51
CA LYS A 48 -16.03 -5.13 -35.96
C LYS A 48 -15.73 -5.93 -34.71
N GLU A 49 -14.69 -6.76 -34.78
CA GLU A 49 -14.11 -7.29 -33.57
C GLU A 49 -13.86 -6.12 -32.66
N TYR A 50 -14.77 -5.96 -31.71
CA TYR A 50 -14.48 -5.15 -30.55
C TYR A 50 -13.41 -5.96 -29.80
N VAL A 51 -12.17 -5.71 -30.17
CA VAL A 51 -11.05 -6.04 -29.30
C VAL A 51 -11.22 -5.05 -28.14
N PRO A 52 -11.64 -5.49 -26.97
CA PRO A 52 -11.46 -4.65 -25.82
C PRO A 52 -9.96 -4.42 -25.76
N GLN A 53 -9.53 -3.26 -26.20
CA GLN A 53 -8.25 -2.77 -25.75
C GLN A 53 -8.39 -2.81 -24.24
N ALA A 54 -7.77 -3.79 -23.65
CA ALA A 54 -7.37 -3.67 -22.29
C ALA A 54 -6.58 -2.36 -22.28
N VAL A 55 -7.23 -1.31 -21.84
CA VAL A 55 -6.53 -0.16 -21.35
C VAL A 55 -5.75 -0.76 -20.18
N GLU A 56 -4.54 -1.20 -20.46
CA GLU A 56 -3.56 -1.25 -19.42
C GLU A 56 -3.53 0.18 -18.91
N GLU A 57 -4.37 0.45 -17.92
CA GLU A 57 -4.08 1.53 -17.02
C GLU A 57 -2.69 1.16 -16.54
N GLU A 58 -1.67 1.74 -17.19
CA GLU A 58 -0.39 1.88 -16.55
C GLU A 58 -0.73 2.50 -15.20
N VAL A 59 -0.79 1.66 -14.19
CA VAL A 59 -0.70 2.11 -12.83
C VAL A 59 0.67 2.74 -12.79
N VAL A 60 0.72 4.01 -13.15
CA VAL A 60 1.87 4.84 -12.86
C VAL A 60 1.94 4.78 -11.36
N GLU A 61 2.71 3.84 -10.84
CA GLU A 61 3.11 3.87 -9.45
C GLU A 61 3.84 5.19 -9.31
N GLU A 62 3.09 6.22 -8.94
CA GLU A 62 3.69 7.49 -8.63
C GLU A 62 4.66 7.23 -7.50
N GLU A 63 5.94 7.35 -7.80
CA GLU A 63 7.01 7.05 -6.88
C GLU A 63 6.86 7.84 -5.60
N GLU A 64 6.82 7.14 -4.49
CA GLU A 64 6.83 7.75 -3.16
C GLU A 64 8.26 8.11 -2.78
N ILE A 65 8.51 9.38 -2.52
CA ILE A 65 9.82 9.87 -2.14
C ILE A 65 9.94 9.83 -0.61
N PRO A 66 10.96 9.18 -0.05
CA PRO A 66 11.19 9.25 1.38
C PRO A 66 11.44 10.69 1.85
N LEU A 67 10.91 11.03 3.03
CA LEU A 67 11.05 12.37 3.61
C LEU A 67 12.53 12.82 3.70
N ALA A 68 13.44 11.88 3.88
CA ALA A 68 14.86 12.19 4.05
C ALA A 68 15.51 12.79 2.81
N ILE A 69 14.97 12.50 1.63
CA ILE A 69 15.59 12.88 0.34
C ILE A 69 14.74 13.84 -0.49
N VAL A 70 13.54 14.17 -0.05
CA VAL A 70 12.70 15.15 -0.75
C VAL A 70 13.31 16.55 -0.64
N GLU A 71 13.31 17.31 -1.72
CA GLU A 71 13.90 18.65 -1.74
C GLU A 71 13.15 19.61 -0.82
N GLU A 72 11.84 19.70 -0.96
CA GLU A 72 10.98 20.46 -0.09
C GLU A 72 10.11 19.54 0.75
N LYS A 73 10.30 19.59 2.06
CA LYS A 73 9.51 18.75 2.98
C LYS A 73 8.06 19.23 3.08
N PRO A 74 7.12 18.29 3.22
CA PRO A 74 5.73 18.65 3.48
C PRO A 74 5.62 19.47 4.77
N LYS A 75 4.66 20.38 4.80
CA LYS A 75 4.38 21.22 5.94
C LYS A 75 2.99 20.95 6.51
N PHE A 76 2.90 20.87 7.81
CA PHE A 76 1.64 20.73 8.51
C PHE A 76 1.09 22.09 8.90
N ARG A 77 -0.07 22.47 8.33
CA ARG A 77 -0.68 23.81 8.57
C ARG A 77 0.28 24.98 8.35
N GLY A 78 1.19 24.84 7.38
CA GLY A 78 2.20 25.85 7.10
C GLY A 78 3.40 25.89 8.05
N GLY A 79 3.42 24.98 9.04
CA GLY A 79 4.50 24.84 10.00
C GLY A 79 5.36 23.60 9.78
N GLU A 80 6.25 23.35 10.70
CA GLU A 80 7.15 22.22 10.67
C GLU A 80 6.49 20.93 11.18
N ALA A 81 7.21 19.82 11.08
CA ALA A 81 6.78 18.52 11.59
C ALA A 81 6.44 18.52 13.09
N THR A 82 7.01 19.43 13.86
CA THR A 82 6.69 19.62 15.29
C THR A 82 5.23 20.02 15.53
N GLU A 83 4.64 20.76 14.62
CA GLU A 83 3.22 21.13 14.70
C GLU A 83 2.32 19.90 14.54
N PHE A 84 2.70 19.00 13.68
CA PHE A 84 2.01 17.71 13.55
C PHE A 84 2.13 16.87 14.80
N THR A 85 3.30 16.82 15.40
CA THR A 85 3.51 16.11 16.66
C THR A 85 2.58 16.61 17.75
N LYS A 86 2.49 17.94 17.94
CA LYS A 86 1.55 18.54 18.89
C LYS A 86 0.11 18.16 18.58
N TRP A 87 -0.28 18.32 17.32
CA TRP A 87 -1.64 17.98 16.90
C TRP A 87 -2.01 16.53 17.19
N VAL A 88 -1.10 15.59 16.93
CA VAL A 88 -1.31 14.18 17.24
C VAL A 88 -1.51 13.98 18.74
N TYR A 89 -0.65 14.52 19.58
CA TYR A 89 -0.77 14.37 21.04
C TYR A 89 -2.01 15.07 21.61
N ASP A 90 -2.49 16.13 20.99
CA ASP A 90 -3.72 16.82 21.39
C ASP A 90 -4.99 16.02 21.04
N ASN A 91 -4.93 15.20 20.01
CA ASN A 91 -6.07 14.43 19.51
C ASN A 91 -6.05 12.94 19.86
N ILE A 92 -4.91 12.43 20.30
CA ILE A 92 -4.78 11.04 20.65
C ILE A 92 -5.41 10.76 22.00
N VAL A 93 -6.20 9.69 22.07
CA VAL A 93 -6.81 9.22 23.29
C VAL A 93 -6.14 7.92 23.72
N TYR A 94 -5.63 7.89 24.92
CA TYR A 94 -5.06 6.65 25.45
C TYR A 94 -6.19 5.64 25.68
N PRO A 95 -6.20 4.49 24.99
CA PRO A 95 -7.27 3.51 25.17
C PRO A 95 -7.35 3.00 26.61
N GLU A 96 -8.54 2.91 27.17
CA GLU A 96 -8.72 2.47 28.56
C GLU A 96 -8.18 1.06 28.80
N ILE A 97 -8.39 0.17 27.85
CA ILE A 97 -7.87 -1.21 27.94
C ILE A 97 -6.34 -1.23 28.03
N ALA A 98 -5.67 -0.35 27.33
CA ALA A 98 -4.22 -0.22 27.42
C ALA A 98 -3.78 0.39 28.75
N LYS A 99 -4.52 1.35 29.29
CA LYS A 99 -4.26 1.91 30.61
C LYS A 99 -4.42 0.86 31.71
N GLU A 100 -5.50 0.08 31.67
CA GLU A 100 -5.80 -0.97 32.63
C GLU A 100 -4.71 -2.05 32.65
N ASN A 101 -4.19 -2.38 31.48
CA ASN A 101 -3.13 -3.38 31.31
C ASN A 101 -1.72 -2.81 31.49
N GLY A 102 -1.58 -1.52 31.75
CA GLY A 102 -0.28 -0.88 31.91
C GLY A 102 0.57 -0.88 30.65
N VAL A 103 -0.05 -0.87 29.47
CA VAL A 103 0.65 -0.95 28.19
C VAL A 103 1.24 0.40 27.83
N GLN A 104 2.54 0.45 27.66
CA GLN A 104 3.31 1.62 27.25
C GLN A 104 4.30 1.23 26.15
N GLY A 105 4.74 2.19 25.40
CA GLY A 105 5.78 1.97 24.39
C GLY A 105 5.74 2.94 23.25
N ARG A 106 6.57 2.66 22.28
CA ARG A 106 6.69 3.45 21.05
C ARG A 106 6.05 2.72 19.89
N VAL A 107 5.11 3.39 19.25
CA VAL A 107 4.52 2.93 17.99
C VAL A 107 5.20 3.66 16.85
N MET A 108 5.73 2.89 15.92
CA MET A 108 6.28 3.43 14.68
C MET A 108 5.25 3.26 13.57
N LEU A 109 4.83 4.35 12.97
CA LEU A 109 3.93 4.30 11.83
C LEU A 109 4.53 4.98 10.61
N GLN A 110 4.01 4.61 9.48
CA GLN A 110 4.36 5.18 8.20
C GLN A 110 3.08 5.58 7.48
N PHE A 111 3.10 6.72 6.87
CA PHE A 111 2.01 7.18 6.03
C PHE A 111 2.56 7.95 4.83
N THR A 112 1.72 8.13 3.83
CA THR A 112 2.06 8.87 2.63
C THR A 112 1.29 10.19 2.61
N ILE A 113 2.00 11.26 2.34
CA ILE A 113 1.39 12.57 2.07
C ILE A 113 1.26 12.69 0.56
N GLU A 114 0.03 12.70 0.09
CA GLU A 114 -0.30 12.76 -1.32
C GLU A 114 0.03 14.12 -1.93
N THR A 115 0.02 14.19 -3.24
CA THR A 115 0.28 15.44 -3.99
C THR A 115 -0.72 16.55 -3.70
N ASP A 116 -1.91 16.20 -3.23
CA ASP A 116 -2.95 17.13 -2.77
C ASP A 116 -2.88 17.48 -1.27
N GLY A 117 -1.93 16.90 -0.55
CA GLY A 117 -1.74 17.08 0.88
C GLY A 117 -2.52 16.13 1.78
N ARG A 118 -3.28 15.21 1.24
CA ARG A 118 -3.99 14.19 2.02
C ARG A 118 -3.03 13.14 2.56
N VAL A 119 -3.36 12.63 3.74
CA VAL A 119 -2.67 11.47 4.31
C VAL A 119 -3.33 10.18 3.83
N SER A 120 -2.52 9.28 3.34
CA SER A 120 -2.96 7.96 2.85
C SER A 120 -2.00 6.86 3.30
N LYS A 121 -2.37 5.62 3.04
CA LYS A 121 -1.54 4.44 3.30
C LYS A 121 -0.97 4.39 4.72
N VAL A 122 -1.77 4.73 5.72
CA VAL A 122 -1.34 4.70 7.11
C VAL A 122 -1.09 3.26 7.54
N THR A 123 0.14 2.96 7.87
CA THR A 123 0.60 1.61 8.21
C THR A 123 1.43 1.64 9.49
N VAL A 124 1.16 0.74 10.41
CA VAL A 124 1.99 0.54 11.60
C VAL A 124 3.17 -0.34 11.24
N LEU A 125 4.37 0.21 11.32
CA LEU A 125 5.61 -0.54 11.06
C LEU A 125 6.02 -1.37 12.26
N ARG A 126 5.86 -0.80 13.45
CA ARG A 126 6.16 -1.46 14.71
C ARG A 126 5.15 -1.01 15.76
N GLY A 127 4.29 -1.93 16.14
CA GLY A 127 3.28 -1.72 17.17
C GLY A 127 3.73 -2.20 18.55
N VAL A 128 2.95 -1.84 19.54
CA VAL A 128 3.09 -2.29 20.93
C VAL A 128 1.92 -3.16 21.31
N ASP A 129 0.73 -2.67 21.06
CA ASP A 129 -0.53 -3.35 21.36
C ASP A 129 -1.59 -2.95 20.35
N SER A 130 -2.49 -3.85 20.04
CA SER A 130 -3.52 -3.59 19.02
C SER A 130 -4.41 -2.40 19.34
N SER A 131 -4.69 -2.11 20.60
CA SER A 131 -5.48 -0.96 21.01
C SER A 131 -4.77 0.37 20.73
N LEU A 132 -3.47 0.43 21.04
CA LEU A 132 -2.64 1.59 20.76
C LEU A 132 -2.47 1.79 19.27
N ASP A 133 -2.23 0.72 18.53
CA ASP A 133 -2.01 0.76 17.08
C ASP A 133 -3.25 1.28 16.34
N LYS A 134 -4.43 0.82 16.73
CA LYS A 134 -5.70 1.31 16.17
C LYS A 134 -5.94 2.79 16.44
N GLU A 135 -5.63 3.24 17.63
CA GLU A 135 -5.78 4.65 18.00
C GLU A 135 -4.84 5.54 17.18
N VAL A 136 -3.61 5.14 17.02
CA VAL A 136 -2.63 5.84 16.19
C VAL A 136 -3.10 5.96 14.74
N VAL A 137 -3.56 4.88 14.17
CA VAL A 137 -4.11 4.87 12.80
C VAL A 137 -5.31 5.80 12.70
N ARG A 138 -6.22 5.76 13.67
CA ARG A 138 -7.39 6.63 13.71
C ARG A 138 -7.01 8.11 13.68
N VAL A 139 -6.11 8.52 14.57
CA VAL A 139 -5.70 9.91 14.69
C VAL A 139 -4.99 10.39 13.43
N VAL A 140 -4.01 9.64 12.96
CA VAL A 140 -3.23 10.03 11.78
C VAL A 140 -4.11 10.04 10.52
N SER A 141 -5.04 9.12 10.38
CA SER A 141 -5.98 9.10 9.26
C SER A 141 -6.94 10.30 9.26
N SER A 142 -7.18 10.89 10.42
CA SER A 142 -8.03 12.09 10.56
C SER A 142 -7.25 13.40 10.41
N SER A 143 -5.99 13.34 10.06
CA SER A 143 -5.13 14.51 9.88
C SER A 143 -5.72 15.49 8.86
N PRO A 144 -5.72 16.78 9.16
CA PRO A 144 -6.02 17.81 8.15
C PRO A 144 -5.01 17.76 7.01
N LYS A 145 -5.35 18.41 5.91
CA LYS A 145 -4.46 18.48 4.75
C LYS A 145 -3.14 19.14 5.07
N TRP A 146 -2.10 18.55 4.53
CA TRP A 146 -0.75 19.09 4.55
C TRP A 146 -0.48 19.94 3.32
N THR A 147 0.54 20.77 3.39
CA THR A 147 1.19 21.30 2.19
C THR A 147 2.07 20.18 1.65
N PRO A 148 1.85 19.71 0.42
CA PRO A 148 2.62 18.57 -0.11
C PRO A 148 4.09 18.91 -0.26
N GLY A 149 4.94 17.89 -0.16
CA GLY A 149 6.35 18.01 -0.50
C GLY A 149 6.53 18.28 -1.98
N LYS A 150 7.65 18.88 -2.35
CA LYS A 150 7.97 19.20 -3.72
C LYS A 150 9.34 18.67 -4.12
N GLN A 151 9.42 18.24 -5.35
CA GLN A 151 10.64 17.85 -6.03
C GLN A 151 10.66 18.59 -7.36
N ARG A 152 11.71 19.34 -7.65
CA ARG A 152 11.81 20.14 -8.86
C ARG A 152 10.57 21.06 -9.08
N ASN A 153 10.11 21.69 -8.03
CA ASN A 153 8.92 22.55 -7.99
C ASN A 153 7.58 21.85 -8.32
N LYS A 154 7.55 20.54 -8.34
CA LYS A 154 6.33 19.75 -8.55
C LYS A 154 5.93 19.06 -7.26
N PRO A 155 4.64 19.05 -6.90
CA PRO A 155 4.18 18.29 -5.76
C PRO A 155 4.41 16.80 -6.00
N VAL A 156 4.92 16.11 -4.98
CA VAL A 156 5.23 14.68 -5.02
C VAL A 156 4.66 13.99 -3.80
N ARG A 157 4.46 12.69 -3.93
CA ARG A 157 4.12 11.84 -2.78
C ARG A 157 5.33 11.69 -1.88
N VAL A 158 5.13 11.93 -0.59
CA VAL A 158 6.18 11.80 0.40
C VAL A 158 5.80 10.75 1.41
N ARG A 159 6.68 9.78 1.59
CA ARG A 159 6.55 8.76 2.63
C ARG A 159 7.18 9.26 3.92
N TYR A 160 6.36 9.35 4.94
CA TYR A 160 6.73 9.87 6.24
C TYR A 160 6.67 8.77 7.29
N THR A 161 7.73 8.60 8.06
CA THR A 161 7.77 7.68 9.20
C THR A 161 7.75 8.49 10.48
N PHE A 162 6.84 8.16 11.38
CA PHE A 162 6.57 8.96 12.58
C PHE A 162 6.48 8.08 13.83
N PRO A 163 7.26 8.37 14.87
CA PRO A 163 7.16 7.68 16.15
C PRO A 163 6.15 8.37 17.07
N ILE A 164 5.29 7.59 17.70
CA ILE A 164 4.39 8.05 18.76
C ILE A 164 4.72 7.29 20.03
N ILE A 165 4.93 8.02 21.12
CA ILE A 165 5.29 7.46 22.41
C ILE A 165 4.06 7.49 23.32
N PHE A 166 3.65 6.33 23.77
CA PHE A 166 2.63 6.16 24.80
C PHE A 166 3.29 5.93 26.15
N GLN A 167 3.01 6.81 27.06
CA GLN A 167 3.54 6.73 28.41
C GLN A 167 2.42 6.99 29.42
N LEU A 168 2.28 6.10 30.36
CA LEU A 168 1.38 6.27 31.50
C LEU A 168 2.02 7.18 32.56
N ARG A 169 1.21 8.02 33.12
CA ARG A 169 1.59 8.87 34.25
C ARG A 169 1.03 8.32 35.56
#